data_91983bf399ba25676d71c4a78211cb1e
#
_entry.id   91983bf399ba25676d71c4a78211cb1e
#
_cell.length_a   1.000
_cell.length_b   1.000
_cell.length_c   1.000
_cell.angle_alpha   90.00
_cell.angle_beta   90.00
_cell.angle_gamma   90.00
#
_symmetry.space_group_name_H-M   'P 1'
#
loop_
_entity.id
_entity.type
_entity.pdbx_description
1 polymer ?
#
loop_
_entity_poly.entity_id
_entity_poly.type
_entity_poly.pdbx_seq_one_letter_code
_entity_poly.pdbx_strand_id
1 'polypeptide(L)'
;MGQQVKSWCRQHERLLIFISFLLLSGLSLYFVYFQENFLRASDFRFHQNRVEGLALAIKNNDWFPKINYFFLGGYGYASSLFYPDAYLYLPALLRVLGLSFVASMAIFVFAVNLATFSLTYYAGRLMALSKKRSYLFAILYGLSIYRMQDLFNRQALGEFLALSFFPLVLASLFLLRKGITKYWPLLTLAMTGIGLAHFISIEMVSIWIGLYILFYWQQFFKKEVLWALAKAAGLTLLWLAFYLLPVAEQMKNQVFKVTSNPLTYISERSYPIDSLFINSLKSSVFHAKTANLGTLLFVGLVVAVVSLASKKIQNKRFIGLTLVLLLMVTTLFPWYWLNHTPLNTIQFPWRLLGILSVMLAFFIAQDEWGVFRKSWTVALLVFLAISNLGIYQYQSIQSQQGRLLTKAEYEQPTPFYIGAGHEYLPDEINYQELLKQKKRPLDYSEEQVTITNIRMPYGKISFDYQVVNQSAKVTVPFIYYLGYQATIQMKNQTGAKKMSLTNQGGLAALSLSGTGHVDIRYQRTKVQKIGTMITLLSIGGFGFSRFLQQKKKHKIKEQR
;
A
#
# COMPACT_ATOMS: atom_id res chain seq x y z
N MET A 1 -6.99 43.68 22.86
CA MET A 1 -6.96 42.85 21.65
C MET A 1 -6.09 41.57 21.81
N GLY A 2 -4.83 41.61 22.24
CA GLY A 2 -3.96 40.41 22.31
C GLY A 2 -4.38 39.34 23.36
N GLN A 3 -4.98 39.71 24.49
CA GLN A 3 -5.44 38.73 25.49
C GLN A 3 -6.74 38.00 25.06
N GLN A 4 -7.66 38.72 24.44
CA GLN A 4 -8.90 38.14 23.89
C GLN A 4 -8.60 37.15 22.76
N VAL A 5 -7.72 37.49 21.84
CA VAL A 5 -7.27 36.60 20.75
C VAL A 5 -6.59 35.34 21.32
N LYS A 6 -5.71 35.49 22.33
CA LYS A 6 -5.06 34.34 22.98
C LYS A 6 -6.07 33.42 23.70
N SER A 7 -7.07 34.01 24.36
CA SER A 7 -8.14 33.24 25.01
C SER A 7 -8.96 32.46 23.98
N TRP A 8 -9.40 33.13 22.91
CA TRP A 8 -10.16 32.51 21.82
C TRP A 8 -9.37 31.38 21.14
N CYS A 9 -8.08 31.57 20.82
CA CYS A 9 -7.23 30.53 20.26
C CYS A 9 -7.10 29.33 21.18
N ARG A 10 -6.99 29.50 22.50
CA ARG A 10 -6.95 28.39 23.46
C ARG A 10 -8.27 27.61 23.50
N GLN A 11 -9.38 28.32 23.45
CA GLN A 11 -10.73 27.72 23.46
C GLN A 11 -10.96 26.88 22.19
N HIS A 12 -10.49 27.35 21.03
CA HIS A 12 -10.68 26.72 19.72
C HIS A 12 -9.44 25.94 19.20
N GLU A 13 -8.47 25.64 20.08
CA GLU A 13 -7.21 25.02 19.68
C GLU A 13 -7.37 23.75 18.84
N ARG A 14 -8.32 22.86 19.18
CA ARG A 14 -8.58 21.63 18.42
C ARG A 14 -9.08 21.94 17.00
N LEU A 15 -9.97 22.91 16.88
CA LEU A 15 -10.50 23.34 15.58
C LEU A 15 -9.38 23.95 14.72
N LEU A 16 -8.54 24.81 15.30
CA LEU A 16 -7.41 25.44 14.61
C LEU A 16 -6.39 24.39 14.11
N ILE A 17 -6.09 23.37 14.93
CA ILE A 17 -5.24 22.24 14.52
C ILE A 17 -5.88 21.50 13.33
N PHE A 18 -7.17 21.20 13.39
CA PHE A 18 -7.86 20.51 12.31
C PHE A 18 -7.89 21.33 11.02
N ILE A 19 -8.20 22.64 11.11
CA ILE A 19 -8.15 23.56 9.96
C ILE A 19 -6.75 23.59 9.36
N SER A 20 -5.69 23.64 10.18
CA SER A 20 -4.32 23.61 9.68
C SER A 20 -4.01 22.31 8.92
N PHE A 21 -4.54 21.16 9.37
CA PHE A 21 -4.38 19.89 8.65
C PHE A 21 -5.13 19.89 7.31
N LEU A 22 -6.32 20.50 7.25
CA LEU A 22 -7.05 20.68 5.99
C LEU A 22 -6.23 21.53 5.01
N LEU A 23 -5.71 22.69 5.49
CA LEU A 23 -4.91 23.59 4.66
C LEU A 23 -3.62 22.93 4.15
N LEU A 24 -2.91 22.21 5.02
CA LEU A 24 -1.67 21.51 4.64
C LEU A 24 -1.93 20.34 3.70
N SER A 25 -3.06 19.64 3.87
CA SER A 25 -3.48 18.61 2.93
C SER A 25 -3.77 19.19 1.56
N GLY A 26 -4.46 20.34 1.49
CA GLY A 26 -4.71 21.08 0.26
C GLY A 26 -3.42 21.60 -0.38
N LEU A 27 -2.53 22.19 0.40
CA LEU A 27 -1.23 22.70 -0.07
C LEU A 27 -0.38 21.58 -0.71
N SER A 28 -0.38 20.39 -0.11
CA SER A 28 0.34 19.24 -0.67
C SER A 28 -0.20 18.80 -2.03
N LEU A 29 -1.49 19.07 -2.30
CA LEU A 29 -2.13 18.73 -3.58
C LEU A 29 -1.87 19.76 -4.67
N TYR A 30 -1.74 21.03 -4.28
CA TYR A 30 -1.63 22.14 -5.23
C TYR A 30 -0.55 21.86 -6.27
N PHE A 31 0.60 21.42 -5.84
CA PHE A 31 1.75 21.15 -6.70
C PHE A 31 1.69 19.79 -7.45
N VAL A 32 0.73 18.93 -7.17
CA VAL A 32 0.57 17.62 -7.86
C VAL A 32 -0.57 17.65 -8.86
N TYR A 33 -1.72 18.24 -8.48
CA TYR A 33 -2.98 18.10 -9.22
C TYR A 33 -3.57 19.41 -9.73
N PHE A 34 -3.00 20.57 -9.36
CA PHE A 34 -3.49 21.88 -9.79
C PHE A 34 -2.48 22.62 -10.68
N GLN A 35 -1.59 21.88 -11.34
CA GLN A 35 -0.64 22.40 -12.31
C GLN A 35 -1.14 22.09 -13.73
N GLU A 36 -0.69 22.85 -14.71
CA GLU A 36 -0.94 22.55 -16.13
C GLU A 36 -0.17 21.33 -16.62
N ASN A 37 0.97 21.06 -15.97
CA ASN A 37 1.87 19.99 -16.32
C ASN A 37 2.12 19.07 -15.13
N PHE A 38 2.13 17.77 -15.35
CA PHE A 38 2.23 16.72 -14.35
C PHE A 38 3.59 16.02 -14.41
N LEU A 39 4.10 15.66 -13.23
CA LEU A 39 5.31 14.86 -13.12
C LEU A 39 5.08 13.45 -13.70
N ARG A 40 6.06 12.96 -14.47
CA ARG A 40 6.10 11.56 -14.91
C ARG A 40 6.65 10.71 -13.78
N ALA A 41 5.77 10.10 -13.00
CA ALA A 41 6.13 9.26 -11.87
C ALA A 41 6.27 7.77 -12.27
N SER A 42 7.14 7.02 -11.55
CA SER A 42 7.50 5.64 -11.92
C SER A 42 6.33 4.65 -11.85
N ASP A 43 5.50 4.75 -10.79
CA ASP A 43 4.47 3.76 -10.51
C ASP A 43 3.05 4.25 -10.89
N PHE A 44 2.99 5.49 -11.39
CA PHE A 44 1.74 6.19 -11.69
C PHE A 44 0.81 5.40 -12.60
N ARG A 45 1.30 4.94 -13.77
CA ARG A 45 0.50 4.27 -14.79
C ARG A 45 -0.11 2.96 -14.30
N PHE A 46 0.64 2.22 -13.49
CA PHE A 46 0.13 1.00 -12.88
C PHE A 46 -1.04 1.28 -11.94
N HIS A 47 -0.91 2.28 -11.06
CA HIS A 47 -1.98 2.66 -10.14
C HIS A 47 -3.17 3.31 -10.84
N GLN A 48 -2.94 4.09 -11.90
CA GLN A 48 -4.01 4.61 -12.76
C GLN A 48 -4.85 3.48 -13.34
N ASN A 49 -4.20 2.48 -13.95
CA ASN A 49 -4.88 1.34 -14.53
C ASN A 49 -5.64 0.50 -13.49
N ARG A 50 -5.15 0.43 -12.23
CA ARG A 50 -5.89 -0.23 -11.14
C ARG A 50 -7.18 0.52 -10.81
N VAL A 51 -7.14 1.85 -10.70
CA VAL A 51 -8.33 2.68 -10.41
C VAL A 51 -9.35 2.59 -11.55
N GLU A 52 -8.90 2.78 -12.80
CA GLU A 52 -9.78 2.69 -13.98
C GLU A 52 -10.38 1.29 -14.14
N GLY A 53 -9.57 0.25 -13.88
CA GLY A 53 -10.05 -1.12 -13.94
C GLY A 53 -11.05 -1.46 -12.85
N LEU A 54 -10.89 -0.95 -11.62
CA LEU A 54 -11.87 -1.11 -10.56
C LEU A 54 -13.17 -0.33 -10.89
N ALA A 55 -13.06 0.87 -11.44
CA ALA A 55 -14.23 1.64 -11.90
C ALA A 55 -14.97 0.90 -13.03
N LEU A 56 -14.24 0.31 -13.98
CA LEU A 56 -14.83 -0.52 -15.05
C LEU A 56 -15.52 -1.76 -14.49
N ALA A 57 -14.91 -2.44 -13.52
CA ALA A 57 -15.49 -3.60 -12.86
C ALA A 57 -16.82 -3.24 -12.18
N ILE A 58 -16.86 -2.15 -11.40
CA ILE A 58 -18.07 -1.67 -10.71
C ILE A 58 -19.18 -1.35 -11.74
N LYS A 59 -18.86 -0.67 -12.85
CA LYS A 59 -19.82 -0.40 -13.95
C LYS A 59 -20.40 -1.67 -14.57
N ASN A 60 -19.67 -2.79 -14.52
CA ASN A 60 -20.10 -4.10 -14.98
C ASN A 60 -20.66 -5.00 -13.84
N ASN A 61 -21.04 -4.43 -12.70
CA ASN A 61 -21.59 -5.12 -11.52
C ASN A 61 -20.62 -6.12 -10.86
N ASP A 62 -19.31 -6.04 -11.15
CA ASP A 62 -18.27 -6.79 -10.45
C ASP A 62 -17.65 -5.92 -9.35
N TRP A 63 -18.32 -5.91 -8.18
CA TRP A 63 -17.94 -5.07 -7.05
C TRP A 63 -16.66 -5.51 -6.32
N PHE A 64 -16.25 -6.75 -6.46
CA PHE A 64 -15.08 -7.30 -5.77
C PHE A 64 -14.25 -8.14 -6.75
N PRO A 65 -13.71 -7.51 -7.81
CA PRO A 65 -12.97 -8.23 -8.84
C PRO A 65 -11.72 -8.90 -8.23
N LYS A 66 -11.35 -10.04 -8.79
CA LYS A 66 -10.05 -10.69 -8.53
C LYS A 66 -9.11 -10.51 -9.71
N ILE A 67 -9.67 -10.45 -10.90
CA ILE A 67 -8.96 -10.19 -12.14
C ILE A 67 -9.39 -8.82 -12.65
N ASN A 68 -8.42 -7.99 -12.97
CA ASN A 68 -8.65 -6.68 -13.54
C ASN A 68 -8.59 -6.77 -15.08
N TYR A 69 -9.74 -6.78 -15.74
CA TYR A 69 -9.85 -6.91 -17.20
C TYR A 69 -9.60 -5.61 -17.97
N PHE A 70 -9.33 -4.50 -17.30
CA PHE A 70 -8.84 -3.30 -17.93
C PHE A 70 -7.41 -3.48 -18.45
N PHE A 71 -6.60 -4.25 -17.75
CA PHE A 71 -5.24 -4.54 -18.14
C PHE A 71 -5.17 -5.44 -19.37
N LEU A 72 -4.14 -5.19 -20.18
CA LEU A 72 -3.76 -6.00 -21.35
C LEU A 72 -4.89 -6.14 -22.37
N GLY A 73 -5.70 -5.07 -22.54
CA GLY A 73 -6.78 -5.06 -23.52
C GLY A 73 -7.85 -6.13 -23.28
N GLY A 74 -8.01 -6.59 -22.03
CA GLY A 74 -9.03 -7.59 -21.65
C GLY A 74 -8.51 -9.03 -21.50
N TYR A 75 -7.19 -9.29 -21.70
CA TYR A 75 -6.61 -10.58 -21.28
C TYR A 75 -6.74 -10.78 -19.76
N GLY A 76 -6.83 -9.69 -18.99
CA GLY A 76 -6.96 -9.69 -17.56
C GLY A 76 -5.62 -9.84 -16.83
N TYR A 77 -5.49 -9.16 -15.70
CA TYR A 77 -4.31 -9.22 -14.84
C TYR A 77 -4.73 -9.31 -13.38
N ALA A 78 -4.14 -10.21 -12.62
CA ALA A 78 -4.56 -10.46 -11.24
C ALA A 78 -4.10 -9.39 -10.24
N SER A 79 -4.02 -8.12 -10.66
CA SER A 79 -3.61 -7.04 -9.77
C SER A 79 -4.50 -6.94 -8.52
N SER A 80 -5.82 -7.08 -8.67
CA SER A 80 -6.78 -7.01 -7.56
C SER A 80 -6.72 -8.24 -6.62
N LEU A 81 -6.10 -9.33 -7.05
CA LEU A 81 -5.88 -10.52 -6.23
C LEU A 81 -4.59 -10.41 -5.43
N PHE A 82 -3.49 -9.94 -6.05
CA PHE A 82 -2.17 -9.86 -5.44
C PHE A 82 -1.90 -8.51 -4.76
N TYR A 83 -2.70 -7.49 -5.03
CA TYR A 83 -2.54 -6.16 -4.46
C TYR A 83 -3.92 -5.60 -4.07
N PRO A 84 -4.24 -5.50 -2.77
CA PRO A 84 -5.59 -5.13 -2.32
C PRO A 84 -6.07 -3.79 -2.87
N ASP A 85 -7.33 -3.73 -3.29
CA ASP A 85 -7.97 -2.52 -3.83
C ASP A 85 -8.77 -1.74 -2.78
N ALA A 86 -8.72 -2.14 -1.50
CA ALA A 86 -9.61 -1.63 -0.45
C ALA A 86 -9.69 -0.09 -0.41
N TYR A 87 -8.56 0.59 -0.54
CA TYR A 87 -8.52 2.06 -0.54
C TYR A 87 -8.83 2.68 -1.91
N LEU A 88 -8.73 1.91 -2.99
CA LEU A 88 -8.98 2.40 -4.35
C LEU A 88 -10.47 2.55 -4.68
N TYR A 89 -11.36 2.01 -3.83
CA TYR A 89 -12.79 2.21 -4.01
C TYR A 89 -13.18 3.68 -4.00
N LEU A 90 -12.55 4.52 -3.18
CA LEU A 90 -12.87 5.95 -3.15
C LEU A 90 -12.61 6.61 -4.52
N PRO A 91 -11.41 6.61 -5.10
CA PRO A 91 -11.19 7.20 -6.41
C PRO A 91 -11.95 6.47 -7.52
N ALA A 92 -12.12 5.14 -7.47
CA ALA A 92 -12.87 4.39 -8.47
C ALA A 92 -14.37 4.76 -8.48
N LEU A 93 -15.02 4.92 -7.33
CA LEU A 93 -16.40 5.39 -7.23
C LEU A 93 -16.56 6.81 -7.76
N LEU A 94 -15.61 7.71 -7.47
CA LEU A 94 -15.62 9.06 -8.05
C LEU A 94 -15.51 9.01 -9.59
N ARG A 95 -14.72 8.07 -10.14
CA ARG A 95 -14.67 7.80 -11.60
C ARG A 95 -16.00 7.26 -12.13
N VAL A 96 -16.67 6.38 -11.40
CA VAL A 96 -18.01 5.87 -11.77
C VAL A 96 -19.03 7.00 -11.79
N LEU A 97 -18.92 7.96 -10.87
CA LEU A 97 -19.77 9.16 -10.80
C LEU A 97 -19.43 10.23 -11.86
N GLY A 98 -18.43 9.99 -12.72
CA GLY A 98 -18.10 10.86 -13.85
C GLY A 98 -17.03 11.93 -13.58
N LEU A 99 -16.40 11.97 -12.40
CA LEU A 99 -15.29 12.88 -12.15
C LEU A 99 -14.08 12.49 -13.02
N SER A 100 -13.25 13.48 -13.40
CA SER A 100 -12.00 13.23 -14.10
C SER A 100 -11.03 12.42 -13.23
N PHE A 101 -10.05 11.76 -13.82
CA PHE A 101 -9.04 10.99 -13.07
C PHE A 101 -8.27 11.90 -12.11
N VAL A 102 -7.85 13.08 -12.58
CA VAL A 102 -7.15 14.09 -11.76
C VAL A 102 -7.99 14.50 -10.55
N ALA A 103 -9.27 14.83 -10.74
CA ALA A 103 -10.14 15.24 -9.64
C ALA A 103 -10.36 14.10 -8.62
N SER A 104 -10.57 12.87 -9.11
CA SER A 104 -10.75 11.69 -8.26
C SER A 104 -9.51 11.39 -7.41
N MET A 105 -8.33 11.50 -8.00
CA MET A 105 -7.06 11.30 -7.29
C MET A 105 -6.74 12.46 -6.34
N ALA A 106 -7.07 13.71 -6.70
CA ALA A 106 -6.90 14.85 -5.82
C ALA A 106 -7.70 14.69 -4.52
N ILE A 107 -8.99 14.34 -4.61
CA ILE A 107 -9.85 14.07 -3.45
C ILE A 107 -9.30 12.91 -2.61
N PHE A 108 -8.87 11.84 -3.27
CA PHE A 108 -8.31 10.68 -2.60
C PHE A 108 -7.01 11.02 -1.83
N VAL A 109 -6.04 11.66 -2.48
CA VAL A 109 -4.77 12.05 -1.85
C VAL A 109 -4.98 13.09 -0.74
N PHE A 110 -5.94 14.00 -0.91
CA PHE A 110 -6.36 14.93 0.15
C PHE A 110 -6.79 14.15 1.41
N ALA A 111 -7.70 13.18 1.25
CA ALA A 111 -8.18 12.36 2.36
C ALA A 111 -7.03 11.58 3.03
N VAL A 112 -6.09 11.02 2.26
CA VAL A 112 -4.92 10.31 2.78
C VAL A 112 -3.99 11.24 3.56
N ASN A 113 -3.72 12.45 3.07
CA ASN A 113 -2.89 13.44 3.77
C ASN A 113 -3.55 13.87 5.08
N LEU A 114 -4.85 14.20 5.05
CA LEU A 114 -5.61 14.58 6.23
C LEU A 114 -5.62 13.45 7.28
N ALA A 115 -5.82 12.20 6.83
CA ALA A 115 -5.73 11.01 7.68
C ALA A 115 -4.33 10.89 8.29
N THR A 116 -3.26 11.07 7.51
CA THR A 116 -1.88 10.97 8.00
C THR A 116 -1.60 11.99 9.12
N PHE A 117 -1.93 13.28 8.90
CA PHE A 117 -1.76 14.30 9.93
C PHE A 117 -2.56 13.96 11.19
N SER A 118 -3.82 13.56 11.02
CA SER A 118 -4.73 13.25 12.13
C SER A 118 -4.28 12.03 12.92
N LEU A 119 -3.91 10.93 12.24
CA LEU A 119 -3.43 9.70 12.87
C LEU A 119 -2.08 9.92 13.58
N THR A 120 -1.18 10.72 12.99
CA THR A 120 0.11 11.06 13.61
C THR A 120 -0.08 11.93 14.85
N TYR A 121 -0.96 12.92 14.78
CA TYR A 121 -1.33 13.73 15.94
C TYR A 121 -1.90 12.86 17.05
N TYR A 122 -2.86 11.99 16.73
CA TYR A 122 -3.46 11.06 17.68
C TYR A 122 -2.43 10.12 18.29
N ALA A 123 -1.53 9.54 17.50
CA ALA A 123 -0.42 8.71 17.97
C ALA A 123 0.48 9.47 18.98
N GLY A 124 0.82 10.73 18.67
CA GLY A 124 1.56 11.60 19.59
C GLY A 124 0.84 11.79 20.91
N ARG A 125 -0.48 12.01 20.90
CA ARG A 125 -1.31 12.14 22.11
C ARG A 125 -1.33 10.85 22.94
N LEU A 126 -1.42 9.69 22.28
CA LEU A 126 -1.34 8.37 22.94
C LEU A 126 0.03 8.14 23.62
N MET A 127 1.10 8.63 23.01
CA MET A 127 2.47 8.58 23.56
C MET A 127 2.76 9.67 24.59
N ALA A 128 1.73 10.36 25.08
CA ALA A 128 1.77 11.40 26.10
C ALA A 128 2.52 12.69 25.69
N LEU A 129 2.67 12.95 24.38
CA LEU A 129 3.13 14.27 23.93
C LEU A 129 2.06 15.33 24.22
N SER A 130 2.48 16.57 24.53
CA SER A 130 1.56 17.71 24.62
C SER A 130 0.88 17.96 23.28
N LYS A 131 -0.23 18.71 23.25
CA LYS A 131 -0.91 19.04 21.99
C LYS A 131 0.03 19.67 20.97
N LYS A 132 0.83 20.64 21.40
CA LYS A 132 1.82 21.34 20.61
C LYS A 132 2.90 20.39 20.03
N ARG A 133 3.42 19.46 20.85
CA ARG A 133 4.41 18.48 20.40
C ARG A 133 3.79 17.42 19.48
N SER A 134 2.55 17.01 19.73
CA SER A 134 1.81 16.13 18.84
C SER A 134 1.53 16.76 17.49
N TYR A 135 1.25 18.06 17.47
CA TYR A 135 1.12 18.85 16.24
C TYR A 135 2.44 18.89 15.47
N LEU A 136 3.55 19.21 16.16
CA LEU A 136 4.88 19.20 15.55
C LEU A 136 5.23 17.83 14.97
N PHE A 137 4.94 16.73 15.71
CA PHE A 137 5.13 15.38 15.21
C PHE A 137 4.35 15.13 13.92
N ALA A 138 3.07 15.56 13.88
CA ALA A 138 2.22 15.39 12.71
C ALA A 138 2.77 16.15 11.48
N ILE A 139 3.26 17.38 11.68
CA ILE A 139 3.82 18.20 10.59
C ILE A 139 5.13 17.60 10.06
N LEU A 140 6.08 17.29 10.96
CA LEU A 140 7.39 16.76 10.56
C LEU A 140 7.28 15.44 9.82
N TYR A 141 6.39 14.55 10.27
CA TYR A 141 6.16 13.28 9.61
C TYR A 141 5.33 13.43 8.34
N GLY A 142 4.20 14.13 8.41
CA GLY A 142 3.29 14.29 7.28
C GLY A 142 3.93 15.00 6.07
N LEU A 143 4.88 15.94 6.33
CA LEU A 143 5.64 16.64 5.30
C LEU A 143 7.08 16.11 5.13
N SER A 144 7.39 14.92 5.65
CA SER A 144 8.73 14.32 5.48
C SER A 144 9.06 14.10 4.00
N ILE A 145 10.31 14.37 3.62
CA ILE A 145 10.74 14.30 2.22
C ILE A 145 10.55 12.90 1.66
N TYR A 146 10.84 11.84 2.42
CA TYR A 146 10.61 10.48 1.94
C TYR A 146 9.15 10.24 1.54
N ARG A 147 8.18 10.68 2.37
CA ARG A 147 6.76 10.58 2.05
C ARG A 147 6.38 11.43 0.82
N MET A 148 7.03 12.58 0.66
CA MET A 148 6.82 13.44 -0.51
C MET A 148 7.43 12.84 -1.78
N GLN A 149 8.54 12.11 -1.68
CA GLN A 149 9.11 11.32 -2.79
C GLN A 149 8.11 10.28 -3.30
N ASP A 150 7.42 9.58 -2.41
CA ASP A 150 6.38 8.62 -2.77
C ASP A 150 5.17 9.28 -3.43
N LEU A 151 4.80 10.50 -3.01
CA LEU A 151 3.67 11.21 -3.57
C LEU A 151 3.98 11.86 -4.93
N PHE A 152 5.14 12.53 -5.08
CA PHE A 152 5.44 13.32 -6.28
C PHE A 152 6.17 12.54 -7.35
N ASN A 153 7.30 11.94 -6.99
CA ASN A 153 8.24 11.39 -7.98
C ASN A 153 7.96 9.93 -8.30
N ARG A 154 7.49 9.16 -7.33
CA ARG A 154 7.14 7.75 -7.53
C ARG A 154 5.67 7.55 -7.83
N GLN A 155 4.80 8.29 -7.16
CA GLN A 155 3.36 8.01 -7.06
C GLN A 155 3.09 6.54 -6.69
N ALA A 156 3.91 6.04 -5.74
CA ALA A 156 3.83 4.70 -5.19
C ALA A 156 2.66 4.60 -4.19
N LEU A 157 1.46 4.62 -4.72
CA LEU A 157 0.22 4.83 -3.99
C LEU A 157 0.04 3.90 -2.80
N GLY A 158 0.41 2.62 -2.94
CA GLY A 158 0.30 1.64 -1.85
C GLY A 158 1.24 1.94 -0.69
N GLU A 159 2.50 2.24 -0.96
CA GLU A 159 3.48 2.61 0.06
C GLU A 159 3.09 3.92 0.73
N PHE A 160 2.74 4.94 -0.05
CA PHE A 160 2.25 6.23 0.44
C PHE A 160 1.06 6.11 1.42
N LEU A 161 0.10 5.20 1.11
CA LEU A 161 -1.02 4.87 1.98
C LEU A 161 -0.56 4.18 3.28
N ALA A 162 0.32 3.18 3.16
CA ALA A 162 0.81 2.41 4.29
C ALA A 162 1.53 3.30 5.32
N LEU A 163 2.30 4.29 4.85
CA LEU A 163 2.98 5.28 5.69
C LEU A 163 2.03 6.00 6.65
N SER A 164 0.74 6.17 6.30
CA SER A 164 -0.25 6.82 7.16
C SER A 164 -0.49 6.07 8.49
N PHE A 165 -0.20 4.77 8.53
CA PHE A 165 -0.42 3.92 9.72
C PHE A 165 0.84 3.72 10.58
N PHE A 166 2.03 4.05 10.09
CA PHE A 166 3.29 3.86 10.84
C PHE A 166 3.31 4.57 12.21
N PRO A 167 2.76 5.79 12.36
CA PRO A 167 2.66 6.42 13.67
C PRO A 167 1.82 5.63 14.67
N LEU A 168 0.77 4.93 14.23
CA LEU A 168 -0.05 4.09 15.10
C LEU A 168 0.68 2.82 15.53
N VAL A 169 1.53 2.24 14.66
CA VAL A 169 2.43 1.12 15.04
C VAL A 169 3.37 1.59 16.14
N LEU A 170 4.05 2.73 15.97
CA LEU A 170 4.94 3.29 16.98
C LEU A 170 4.24 3.53 18.31
N ALA A 171 3.05 4.13 18.28
CA ALA A 171 2.26 4.38 19.48
C ALA A 171 1.85 3.08 20.18
N SER A 172 1.45 2.05 19.41
CA SER A 172 1.08 0.74 19.95
C SER A 172 2.26 0.07 20.65
N LEU A 173 3.43 0.05 20.01
CA LEU A 173 4.66 -0.50 20.59
C LEU A 173 5.08 0.26 21.84
N PHE A 174 4.99 1.58 21.82
CA PHE A 174 5.29 2.43 22.99
C PHE A 174 4.39 2.11 24.19
N LEU A 175 3.09 1.92 23.95
CA LEU A 175 2.11 1.60 24.99
C LEU A 175 2.29 0.16 25.52
N LEU A 176 2.49 -0.81 24.62
CA LEU A 176 2.74 -2.20 25.00
C LEU A 176 4.03 -2.33 25.82
N ARG A 177 5.10 -1.63 25.46
CA ARG A 177 6.34 -1.54 26.23
C ARG A 177 6.11 -1.05 27.67
N LYS A 178 5.14 -0.14 27.86
CA LYS A 178 4.74 0.34 29.20
C LYS A 178 3.81 -0.63 29.95
N GLY A 179 3.51 -1.80 29.38
CA GLY A 179 2.56 -2.76 29.94
C GLY A 179 1.09 -2.37 29.78
N ILE A 180 0.78 -1.35 28.96
CA ILE A 180 -0.60 -0.89 28.72
C ILE A 180 -1.22 -1.73 27.61
N THR A 181 -1.47 -3.00 27.91
CA THR A 181 -1.87 -4.03 26.94
C THR A 181 -3.25 -3.81 26.32
N LYS A 182 -4.14 -3.01 26.93
CA LYS A 182 -5.47 -2.70 26.38
C LYS A 182 -5.45 -2.10 24.95
N TYR A 183 -4.30 -1.59 24.50
CA TYR A 183 -4.11 -1.00 23.17
C TYR A 183 -3.63 -1.99 22.10
N TRP A 184 -3.57 -3.31 22.38
CA TRP A 184 -3.26 -4.30 21.36
C TRP A 184 -4.14 -4.20 20.09
N PRO A 185 -5.44 -3.79 20.17
CA PRO A 185 -6.24 -3.66 18.96
C PRO A 185 -5.80 -2.50 18.05
N LEU A 186 -5.10 -1.50 18.61
CA LEU A 186 -4.54 -0.41 17.81
C LEU A 186 -3.43 -0.93 16.90
N LEU A 187 -2.61 -1.88 17.38
CA LEU A 187 -1.61 -2.56 16.55
C LEU A 187 -2.28 -3.38 15.45
N THR A 188 -3.35 -4.12 15.77
CA THR A 188 -4.15 -4.84 14.76
C THR A 188 -4.67 -3.90 13.67
N LEU A 189 -5.30 -2.80 14.06
CA LEU A 189 -5.83 -1.81 13.11
C LEU A 189 -4.73 -1.22 12.22
N ALA A 190 -3.59 -0.85 12.81
CA ALA A 190 -2.47 -0.31 12.07
C ALA A 190 -1.89 -1.33 11.08
N MET A 191 -1.63 -2.56 11.51
CA MET A 191 -1.08 -3.62 10.65
C MET A 191 -2.06 -4.06 9.57
N THR A 192 -3.36 -4.13 9.87
CA THR A 192 -4.39 -4.40 8.86
C THR A 192 -4.47 -3.25 7.85
N GLY A 193 -4.44 -2.00 8.32
CA GLY A 193 -4.40 -0.83 7.45
C GLY A 193 -3.21 -0.85 6.49
N ILE A 194 -2.03 -1.20 6.98
CA ILE A 194 -0.82 -1.37 6.17
C ILE A 194 -1.01 -2.51 5.15
N GLY A 195 -1.55 -3.66 5.59
CA GLY A 195 -1.75 -4.83 4.73
C GLY A 195 -2.74 -4.59 3.60
N LEU A 196 -3.79 -3.81 3.85
CA LEU A 196 -4.75 -3.39 2.84
C LEU A 196 -4.19 -2.33 1.88
N ALA A 197 -3.10 -1.66 2.24
CA ALA A 197 -2.44 -0.67 1.42
C ALA A 197 -1.28 -1.27 0.59
N HIS A 198 -0.34 -1.98 1.25
CA HIS A 198 0.91 -2.41 0.61
C HIS A 198 1.54 -3.59 1.36
N PHE A 199 1.60 -4.75 0.70
CA PHE A 199 2.09 -5.99 1.32
C PHE A 199 3.55 -5.88 1.79
N ILE A 200 4.44 -5.32 0.97
CA ILE A 200 5.86 -5.18 1.31
C ILE A 200 6.04 -4.31 2.57
N SER A 201 5.17 -3.33 2.80
CA SER A 201 5.20 -2.52 4.02
C SER A 201 4.86 -3.33 5.28
N ILE A 202 4.04 -4.40 5.20
CA ILE A 202 3.84 -5.31 6.33
C ILE A 202 5.17 -5.98 6.71
N GLU A 203 5.89 -6.47 5.71
CA GLU A 203 7.17 -7.16 5.90
C GLU A 203 8.17 -6.23 6.60
N MET A 204 8.38 -5.02 6.06
CA MET A 204 9.28 -4.02 6.64
C MET A 204 8.88 -3.61 8.06
N VAL A 205 7.59 -3.38 8.30
CA VAL A 205 7.09 -3.01 9.62
C VAL A 205 7.18 -4.19 10.60
N SER A 206 7.04 -5.44 10.14
CA SER A 206 7.25 -6.62 10.97
C SER A 206 8.72 -6.75 11.43
N ILE A 207 9.68 -6.46 10.54
CA ILE A 207 11.10 -6.37 10.90
C ILE A 207 11.32 -5.27 11.94
N TRP A 208 10.74 -4.09 11.72
CA TRP A 208 10.81 -2.98 12.70
C TRP A 208 10.23 -3.37 14.06
N ILE A 209 9.06 -4.03 14.11
CA ILE A 209 8.45 -4.55 15.34
C ILE A 209 9.41 -5.53 16.01
N GLY A 210 9.99 -6.47 15.27
CA GLY A 210 10.97 -7.44 15.80
C GLY A 210 12.19 -6.76 16.41
N LEU A 211 12.79 -5.80 15.71
CA LEU A 211 13.92 -5.01 16.21
C LEU A 211 13.51 -4.18 17.44
N TYR A 212 12.33 -3.57 17.45
CA TYR A 212 11.83 -2.82 18.59
C TYR A 212 11.67 -3.72 19.82
N ILE A 213 11.12 -4.92 19.66
CA ILE A 213 11.01 -5.93 20.71
C ILE A 213 12.39 -6.34 21.22
N LEU A 214 13.35 -6.56 20.32
CA LEU A 214 14.72 -6.92 20.68
C LEU A 214 15.39 -5.82 21.54
N PHE A 215 15.29 -4.55 21.13
CA PHE A 215 15.87 -3.42 21.89
C PHE A 215 15.22 -3.20 23.27
N TYR A 216 13.98 -3.64 23.41
CA TYR A 216 13.19 -3.50 24.65
C TYR A 216 12.72 -4.85 25.20
N TRP A 217 13.48 -5.93 24.95
CA TRP A 217 13.10 -7.31 25.25
C TRP A 217 12.60 -7.51 26.67
N GLN A 218 13.24 -6.90 27.71
CA GLN A 218 12.85 -7.01 29.11
C GLN A 218 11.40 -6.57 29.39
N GLN A 219 10.90 -5.58 28.61
CA GLN A 219 9.54 -5.09 28.73
C GLN A 219 8.54 -5.94 27.94
N PHE A 220 8.98 -6.52 26.83
CA PHE A 220 8.11 -7.30 25.95
C PHE A 220 7.96 -8.77 26.35
N PHE A 221 8.95 -9.37 27.01
CA PHE A 221 8.89 -10.78 27.45
C PHE A 221 8.06 -11.00 28.74
N LYS A 222 7.12 -10.08 29.03
CA LYS A 222 6.08 -10.26 30.05
C LYS A 222 4.89 -10.98 29.43
N LYS A 223 4.33 -11.97 30.14
CA LYS A 223 3.23 -12.83 29.66
C LYS A 223 2.06 -12.03 29.09
N GLU A 224 1.64 -10.97 29.75
CA GLU A 224 0.50 -10.13 29.35
C GLU A 224 0.80 -9.38 28.05
N VAL A 225 2.05 -8.94 27.84
CA VAL A 225 2.47 -8.23 26.63
C VAL A 225 2.61 -9.21 25.47
N LEU A 226 3.18 -10.39 25.69
CA LEU A 226 3.26 -11.45 24.68
C LEU A 226 1.86 -11.87 24.21
N TRP A 227 0.91 -12.05 25.14
CA TRP A 227 -0.48 -12.33 24.79
C TRP A 227 -1.14 -11.18 23.99
N ALA A 228 -0.83 -9.94 24.34
CA ALA A 228 -1.32 -8.77 23.59
C ALA A 228 -0.77 -8.76 22.15
N LEU A 229 0.53 -9.06 21.97
CA LEU A 229 1.17 -9.20 20.65
C LEU A 229 0.57 -10.36 19.86
N ALA A 230 0.41 -11.54 20.49
CA ALA A 230 -0.18 -12.71 19.85
C ALA A 230 -1.62 -12.45 19.37
N LYS A 231 -2.44 -11.77 20.22
CA LYS A 231 -3.80 -11.33 19.82
C LYS A 231 -3.75 -10.35 18.65
N ALA A 232 -2.83 -9.37 18.69
CA ALA A 232 -2.72 -8.41 17.61
C ALA A 232 -2.32 -9.07 16.30
N ALA A 233 -1.31 -9.95 16.31
CA ALA A 233 -0.85 -10.68 15.13
C ALA A 233 -1.95 -11.63 14.62
N GLY A 234 -2.54 -12.45 15.48
CA GLY A 234 -3.60 -13.39 15.11
C GLY A 234 -4.81 -12.69 14.50
N LEU A 235 -5.29 -11.59 15.11
CA LEU A 235 -6.43 -10.86 14.56
C LEU A 235 -6.09 -10.14 13.26
N THR A 236 -4.86 -9.64 13.09
CA THR A 236 -4.39 -9.08 11.82
C THR A 236 -4.43 -10.13 10.70
N LEU A 237 -3.91 -11.33 10.96
CA LEU A 237 -3.95 -12.44 9.98
C LEU A 237 -5.38 -12.84 9.62
N LEU A 238 -6.29 -12.91 10.61
CA LEU A 238 -7.69 -13.21 10.36
C LEU A 238 -8.38 -12.13 9.53
N TRP A 239 -8.10 -10.84 9.80
CA TRP A 239 -8.70 -9.74 9.04
C TRP A 239 -8.16 -9.63 7.62
N LEU A 240 -6.94 -10.10 7.37
CA LEU A 240 -6.34 -10.15 6.05
C LEU A 240 -6.53 -11.51 5.35
N ALA A 241 -7.24 -12.49 5.95
CA ALA A 241 -7.39 -13.83 5.39
C ALA A 241 -8.03 -13.83 3.99
N PHE A 242 -8.98 -12.92 3.71
CA PHE A 242 -9.61 -12.76 2.39
C PHE A 242 -8.64 -12.40 1.27
N TYR A 243 -7.45 -11.92 1.64
CA TYR A 243 -6.36 -11.53 0.75
C TYR A 243 -5.21 -12.55 0.79
N LEU A 244 -4.70 -12.89 1.98
CA LEU A 244 -3.52 -13.75 2.14
C LEU A 244 -3.75 -15.18 1.64
N LEU A 245 -4.91 -15.77 1.96
CA LEU A 245 -5.21 -17.15 1.54
C LEU A 245 -5.32 -17.29 0.01
N PRO A 246 -6.04 -16.42 -0.72
CA PRO A 246 -6.04 -16.43 -2.18
C PRO A 246 -4.66 -16.25 -2.82
N VAL A 247 -3.82 -15.36 -2.30
CA VAL A 247 -2.44 -15.18 -2.78
C VAL A 247 -1.65 -16.47 -2.62
N ALA A 248 -1.68 -17.06 -1.41
CA ALA A 248 -1.00 -18.33 -1.14
C ALA A 248 -1.49 -19.47 -2.04
N GLU A 249 -2.81 -19.55 -2.30
CA GLU A 249 -3.41 -20.51 -3.21
C GLU A 249 -2.84 -20.37 -4.63
N GLN A 250 -2.77 -19.17 -5.17
CA GLN A 250 -2.24 -18.91 -6.51
C GLN A 250 -0.75 -19.22 -6.61
N MET A 251 0.04 -18.75 -5.63
CA MET A 251 1.50 -18.99 -5.58
C MET A 251 1.85 -20.48 -5.46
N LYS A 252 0.97 -21.30 -4.84
CA LYS A 252 1.13 -22.76 -4.80
C LYS A 252 0.77 -23.44 -6.12
N ASN A 253 -0.15 -22.83 -6.90
CA ASN A 253 -0.69 -23.44 -8.11
C ASN A 253 0.22 -23.28 -9.33
N GLN A 254 0.96 -22.17 -9.41
CA GLN A 254 1.85 -21.85 -10.54
C GLN A 254 2.96 -20.85 -10.13
N VAL A 255 3.98 -20.79 -10.96
CA VAL A 255 5.10 -19.86 -10.79
C VAL A 255 4.76 -18.50 -11.42
N PHE A 256 5.08 -17.43 -10.71
CA PHE A 256 4.89 -16.06 -11.17
C PHE A 256 6.24 -15.35 -11.33
N LYS A 257 6.29 -14.34 -12.20
CA LYS A 257 7.53 -13.57 -12.47
C LYS A 257 8.13 -12.94 -11.21
N VAL A 258 7.32 -12.59 -10.21
CA VAL A 258 7.83 -12.08 -8.93
C VAL A 258 8.80 -13.04 -8.22
N THR A 259 8.66 -14.35 -8.45
CA THR A 259 9.51 -15.37 -7.83
C THR A 259 10.59 -15.92 -8.77
N SER A 260 10.28 -16.09 -10.06
CA SER A 260 11.21 -16.64 -11.05
C SER A 260 12.19 -15.61 -11.59
N ASN A 261 11.76 -14.37 -11.76
CA ASN A 261 12.54 -13.28 -12.32
C ASN A 261 12.28 -11.98 -11.56
N PRO A 262 12.82 -11.83 -10.33
CA PRO A 262 12.59 -10.64 -9.52
C PRO A 262 13.14 -9.39 -10.24
N LEU A 263 12.40 -8.26 -10.10
CA LEU A 263 12.76 -6.98 -10.72
C LEU A 263 14.20 -6.55 -10.41
N THR A 264 14.68 -6.88 -9.20
CA THR A 264 16.03 -6.55 -8.73
C THR A 264 16.36 -7.36 -7.49
N TYR A 265 17.65 -7.57 -7.24
CA TYR A 265 18.10 -8.04 -5.94
C TYR A 265 18.21 -6.88 -4.95
N ILE A 266 17.82 -7.14 -3.70
CA ILE A 266 17.79 -6.12 -2.64
C ILE A 266 19.15 -5.46 -2.42
N SER A 267 20.26 -6.23 -2.55
CA SER A 267 21.64 -5.72 -2.40
C SER A 267 22.02 -4.70 -3.47
N GLU A 268 21.45 -4.79 -4.69
CA GLU A 268 21.76 -3.89 -5.81
C GLU A 268 21.16 -2.50 -5.64
N ARG A 269 20.21 -2.36 -4.73
CA ARG A 269 19.44 -1.14 -4.49
C ARG A 269 19.76 -0.45 -3.16
N SER A 270 20.72 -0.98 -2.42
CA SER A 270 21.36 -0.25 -1.33
C SER A 270 22.39 0.73 -1.89
N TYR A 271 22.70 1.79 -1.13
CA TYR A 271 23.70 2.78 -1.55
C TYR A 271 24.55 3.25 -0.37
N PRO A 272 25.73 3.85 -0.63
CA PRO A 272 26.66 4.26 0.40
C PRO A 272 26.06 5.27 1.39
N ILE A 273 26.54 5.24 2.64
CA ILE A 273 26.03 6.10 3.71
C ILE A 273 26.33 7.57 3.46
N ASP A 274 27.46 7.91 2.85
CA ASP A 274 27.83 9.26 2.43
C ASP A 274 26.85 9.82 1.42
N SER A 275 26.45 9.01 0.43
CA SER A 275 25.42 9.37 -0.55
C SER A 275 24.08 9.65 0.13
N LEU A 276 23.68 8.82 1.11
CA LEU A 276 22.47 9.06 1.90
C LEU A 276 22.55 10.41 2.64
N PHE A 277 23.69 10.73 3.24
CA PHE A 277 23.88 11.97 3.99
C PHE A 277 23.87 13.18 3.09
N ILE A 278 24.61 13.16 1.98
CA ILE A 278 24.64 14.25 1.00
C ILE A 278 23.25 14.50 0.42
N ASN A 279 22.56 13.45 0.01
CA ASN A 279 21.20 13.57 -0.53
C ASN A 279 20.20 14.09 0.51
N SER A 280 20.33 13.69 1.79
CA SER A 280 19.47 14.18 2.86
C SER A 280 19.72 15.65 3.17
N LEU A 281 20.98 16.11 3.20
CA LEU A 281 21.32 17.52 3.38
C LEU A 281 20.75 18.41 2.27
N LYS A 282 20.79 17.94 1.03
CA LYS A 282 20.30 18.67 -0.13
C LYS A 282 18.79 18.52 -0.35
N SER A 283 18.10 17.66 0.42
CA SER A 283 16.73 17.20 0.10
C SER A 283 16.60 16.82 -1.38
N SER A 284 17.55 16.02 -1.89
CA SER A 284 17.66 15.70 -3.32
C SER A 284 16.36 15.10 -3.87
N VAL A 285 16.02 15.49 -5.11
CA VAL A 285 14.88 14.91 -5.84
C VAL A 285 15.07 13.41 -6.02
N PHE A 286 14.00 12.66 -5.91
CA PHE A 286 14.04 11.20 -5.99
C PHE A 286 14.48 10.70 -7.37
N HIS A 287 15.51 9.86 -7.35
CA HIS A 287 15.91 8.91 -8.37
C HIS A 287 16.28 7.59 -7.69
N ALA A 288 16.56 6.54 -8.44
CA ALA A 288 16.82 5.20 -7.89
C ALA A 288 17.91 5.13 -6.81
N LYS A 289 18.83 6.11 -6.75
CA LYS A 289 19.95 6.19 -5.78
C LYS A 289 19.95 7.46 -4.93
N THR A 290 18.83 8.19 -4.84
CA THR A 290 18.76 9.47 -4.12
C THR A 290 17.62 9.55 -3.11
N ALA A 291 16.96 8.43 -2.78
CA ALA A 291 16.00 8.40 -1.69
C ALA A 291 16.66 8.88 -0.38
N ASN A 292 15.99 9.75 0.37
CA ASN A 292 16.61 10.43 1.50
C ASN A 292 15.60 10.87 2.57
N LEU A 293 16.11 11.29 3.73
CA LEU A 293 15.32 11.80 4.86
C LEU A 293 14.87 13.26 4.69
N GLY A 294 15.57 14.00 3.84
CA GLY A 294 15.48 15.46 3.78
C GLY A 294 16.20 16.15 4.94
N THR A 295 16.52 17.43 4.74
CA THR A 295 17.37 18.23 5.64
C THR A 295 16.86 18.24 7.08
N LEU A 296 15.55 18.42 7.31
CA LEU A 296 15.01 18.57 8.67
C LEU A 296 15.16 17.29 9.51
N LEU A 297 14.81 16.14 8.95
CA LEU A 297 14.93 14.87 9.65
C LEU A 297 16.39 14.42 9.75
N PHE A 298 17.23 14.79 8.78
CA PHE A 298 18.66 14.54 8.85
C PHE A 298 19.34 15.36 9.97
N VAL A 299 19.00 16.62 10.14
CA VAL A 299 19.45 17.42 11.31
C VAL A 299 18.96 16.75 12.61
N GLY A 300 17.71 16.27 12.64
CA GLY A 300 17.19 15.49 13.77
C GLY A 300 18.00 14.22 14.05
N LEU A 301 18.48 13.51 13.01
CA LEU A 301 19.38 12.36 13.15
C LEU A 301 20.73 12.77 13.76
N VAL A 302 21.35 13.86 13.28
CA VAL A 302 22.60 14.38 13.84
C VAL A 302 22.42 14.73 15.32
N VAL A 303 21.33 15.45 15.66
CA VAL A 303 21.00 15.77 17.06
C VAL A 303 20.80 14.49 17.89
N ALA A 304 20.15 13.45 17.33
CA ALA A 304 19.99 12.15 18.01
C ALA A 304 21.35 11.49 18.31
N VAL A 305 22.27 11.47 17.33
CA VAL A 305 23.63 10.91 17.51
C VAL A 305 24.40 11.67 18.59
N VAL A 306 24.44 13.02 18.50
CA VAL A 306 25.10 13.85 19.52
C VAL A 306 24.48 13.64 20.91
N SER A 307 23.18 13.39 20.96
CA SER A 307 22.44 13.11 22.20
C SER A 307 22.91 11.85 22.91
N LEU A 308 23.54 10.88 22.23
CA LEU A 308 24.08 9.66 22.86
C LEU A 308 25.14 9.99 23.92
N ALA A 309 25.94 11.05 23.70
CA ALA A 309 26.94 11.51 24.66
C ALA A 309 26.33 12.22 25.89
N SER A 310 25.09 12.67 25.80
CA SER A 310 24.44 13.41 26.89
C SER A 310 23.87 12.48 27.96
N LYS A 311 24.09 12.80 29.24
CA LYS A 311 23.47 12.13 30.38
C LYS A 311 21.99 12.50 30.56
N LYS A 312 21.53 13.62 29.96
CA LYS A 312 20.15 14.12 30.06
C LYS A 312 19.16 13.29 29.23
N ILE A 313 19.63 12.61 28.21
CA ILE A 313 18.80 11.87 27.27
C ILE A 313 18.50 10.47 27.79
N GLN A 314 17.23 10.17 27.98
CA GLN A 314 16.76 8.89 28.52
C GLN A 314 16.54 7.82 27.45
N ASN A 315 16.26 8.22 26.21
CA ASN A 315 15.86 7.30 25.13
C ASN A 315 17.02 6.77 24.26
N LYS A 316 18.22 6.51 24.85
CA LYS A 316 19.39 6.02 24.10
C LYS A 316 19.12 4.73 23.30
N ARG A 317 18.30 3.80 23.85
CA ARG A 317 17.90 2.58 23.13
C ARG A 317 17.09 2.89 21.86
N PHE A 318 16.22 3.91 21.92
CA PHE A 318 15.45 4.35 20.75
C PHE A 318 16.36 4.91 19.64
N ILE A 319 17.37 5.68 20.04
CA ILE A 319 18.39 6.19 19.10
C ILE A 319 19.20 5.02 18.53
N GLY A 320 19.62 4.06 19.34
CA GLY A 320 20.32 2.86 18.89
C GLY A 320 19.52 2.07 17.84
N LEU A 321 18.23 1.86 18.09
CA LEU A 321 17.33 1.23 17.11
C LEU A 321 17.25 2.04 15.80
N THR A 322 17.16 3.37 15.89
CA THR A 322 17.16 4.26 14.72
C THR A 322 18.44 4.11 13.91
N LEU A 323 19.60 3.99 14.56
CA LEU A 323 20.89 3.78 13.90
C LEU A 323 21.00 2.40 13.24
N VAL A 324 20.48 1.34 13.86
CA VAL A 324 20.42 0.01 13.22
C VAL A 324 19.58 0.05 11.95
N LEU A 325 18.41 0.65 11.99
CA LEU A 325 17.56 0.82 10.80
C LEU A 325 18.26 1.69 9.73
N LEU A 326 19.00 2.73 10.14
CA LEU A 326 19.78 3.55 9.23
C LEU A 326 20.87 2.73 8.52
N LEU A 327 21.61 1.87 9.24
CA LEU A 327 22.59 0.96 8.65
C LEU A 327 21.94 0.02 7.63
N MET A 328 20.74 -0.49 7.93
CA MET A 328 19.99 -1.36 7.01
C MET A 328 19.55 -0.64 5.72
N VAL A 329 19.47 0.69 5.67
CA VAL A 329 19.24 1.44 4.41
C VAL A 329 20.46 1.40 3.50
N THR A 330 21.67 1.19 4.04
CA THR A 330 22.93 1.39 3.34
C THR A 330 23.62 0.08 2.96
N THR A 331 24.70 0.18 2.18
CA THR A 331 25.57 -0.93 1.81
C THR A 331 26.36 -1.52 2.99
N LEU A 332 26.33 -0.88 4.17
CA LEU A 332 26.96 -1.41 5.38
C LEU A 332 26.22 -2.65 5.94
N PHE A 333 24.94 -2.80 5.60
CA PHE A 333 24.18 -4.00 5.96
C PHE A 333 24.37 -5.07 4.89
N PRO A 334 24.64 -6.34 5.24
CA PRO A 334 25.00 -7.39 4.30
C PRO A 334 23.77 -7.97 3.55
N TRP A 335 23.07 -7.14 2.80
CA TRP A 335 21.89 -7.53 2.02
C TRP A 335 22.16 -8.66 1.03
N TYR A 336 23.39 -8.80 0.55
CA TYR A 336 23.78 -9.85 -0.41
C TYR A 336 23.37 -11.26 0.05
N TRP A 337 23.52 -11.56 1.34
CA TRP A 337 23.14 -12.86 1.89
C TRP A 337 21.62 -13.10 1.90
N LEU A 338 20.82 -12.07 1.70
CA LEU A 338 19.38 -12.11 1.72
C LEU A 338 18.73 -12.09 0.32
N ASN A 339 19.54 -12.00 -0.76
CA ASN A 339 19.06 -11.93 -2.14
C ASN A 339 18.16 -13.10 -2.55
N HIS A 340 18.44 -14.31 -2.04
CA HIS A 340 17.70 -15.53 -2.37
C HIS A 340 16.76 -15.98 -1.24
N THR A 341 16.39 -15.08 -0.36
CA THR A 341 15.42 -15.31 0.72
C THR A 341 14.12 -14.56 0.44
N PRO A 342 13.03 -14.85 1.17
CA PRO A 342 11.80 -14.06 1.06
C PRO A 342 12.01 -12.55 1.30
N LEU A 343 13.06 -12.14 2.03
CA LEU A 343 13.37 -10.73 2.27
C LEU A 343 13.76 -9.95 1.00
N ASN A 344 14.09 -10.65 -0.10
CA ASN A 344 14.32 -10.01 -1.39
C ASN A 344 13.06 -9.31 -1.92
N THR A 345 11.86 -9.69 -1.46
CA THR A 345 10.60 -9.03 -1.81
C THR A 345 10.54 -7.56 -1.39
N ILE A 346 11.34 -7.15 -0.40
CA ILE A 346 11.52 -5.73 -0.03
C ILE A 346 12.06 -4.91 -1.21
N GLN A 347 12.85 -5.51 -2.11
CA GLN A 347 13.44 -4.93 -3.32
C GLN A 347 14.36 -3.73 -3.08
N PHE A 348 13.96 -2.80 -2.20
CA PHE A 348 14.63 -1.52 -2.00
C PHE A 348 14.85 -1.25 -0.51
N PRO A 349 16.09 -1.37 0.02
CA PRO A 349 16.40 -1.05 1.43
C PRO A 349 16.01 0.36 1.86
N TRP A 350 16.05 1.33 0.94
CA TRP A 350 15.68 2.72 1.21
C TRP A 350 14.20 2.91 1.59
N ARG A 351 13.31 1.93 1.38
CA ARG A 351 11.94 1.95 1.90
C ARG A 351 11.88 2.06 3.44
N LEU A 352 12.91 1.60 4.15
CA LEU A 352 13.06 1.78 5.59
C LEU A 352 13.14 3.25 6.01
N LEU A 353 13.44 4.18 5.09
CA LEU A 353 13.38 5.63 5.34
C LEU A 353 12.00 6.10 5.80
N GLY A 354 10.93 5.43 5.40
CA GLY A 354 9.58 5.69 5.91
C GLY A 354 9.46 5.46 7.42
N ILE A 355 10.07 4.37 7.91
CA ILE A 355 10.14 4.04 9.35
C ILE A 355 11.08 5.02 10.07
N LEU A 356 12.24 5.29 9.49
CA LEU A 356 13.16 6.29 10.04
C LEU A 356 12.51 7.67 10.14
N SER A 357 11.71 8.06 9.15
CA SER A 357 11.00 9.34 9.16
C SER A 357 10.04 9.47 10.35
N VAL A 358 9.25 8.45 10.66
CA VAL A 358 8.34 8.49 11.81
C VAL A 358 9.10 8.47 13.13
N MET A 359 10.21 7.72 13.22
CA MET A 359 11.03 7.66 14.43
C MET A 359 11.74 8.98 14.72
N LEU A 360 12.36 9.59 13.70
CA LEU A 360 13.05 10.87 13.84
C LEU A 360 12.08 12.02 14.12
N ALA A 361 10.94 12.07 13.42
CA ALA A 361 9.90 13.06 13.69
C ALA A 361 9.38 12.96 15.14
N PHE A 362 9.20 11.73 15.65
CA PHE A 362 8.83 11.51 17.05
C PHE A 362 9.95 11.94 18.02
N PHE A 363 11.21 11.57 17.73
CA PHE A 363 12.37 11.97 18.55
C PHE A 363 12.46 13.50 18.66
N ILE A 364 12.36 14.23 17.55
CA ILE A 364 12.35 15.70 17.55
C ILE A 364 11.19 16.22 18.40
N ALA A 365 9.99 15.67 18.23
CA ALA A 365 8.79 16.12 18.94
C ALA A 365 8.81 15.78 20.45
N GLN A 366 9.58 14.77 20.88
CA GLN A 366 9.77 14.48 22.32
C GLN A 366 10.48 15.64 23.03
N ASP A 367 11.36 16.38 22.32
CA ASP A 367 12.00 17.59 22.83
C ASP A 367 12.67 17.39 24.21
N GLU A 368 13.49 16.36 24.34
CA GLU A 368 14.22 16.13 25.60
C GLU A 368 15.20 17.26 25.96
N TRP A 369 15.61 18.05 24.95
CA TRP A 369 16.45 19.23 25.12
C TRP A 369 15.68 20.50 25.55
N GLY A 370 14.35 20.50 25.42
CA GLY A 370 13.50 21.64 25.79
C GLY A 370 13.53 22.79 24.80
N VAL A 371 13.92 22.55 23.54
CA VAL A 371 14.01 23.58 22.47
C VAL A 371 12.64 24.13 22.12
N PHE A 372 11.60 23.30 22.16
CA PHE A 372 10.24 23.66 21.75
C PHE A 372 9.33 24.11 22.89
N ARG A 373 9.90 24.52 24.00
CA ARG A 373 9.16 25.18 25.09
C ARG A 373 8.51 26.48 24.60
N LYS A 374 9.23 27.28 23.81
CA LYS A 374 8.74 28.52 23.22
C LYS A 374 7.94 28.23 21.95
N SER A 375 6.81 28.93 21.76
CA SER A 375 5.92 28.66 20.59
C SER A 375 6.53 29.08 19.27
N TRP A 376 7.39 30.10 19.27
CA TRP A 376 8.05 30.56 18.06
C TRP A 376 9.02 29.51 17.47
N THR A 377 9.67 28.68 18.30
CA THR A 377 10.55 27.59 17.79
C THR A 377 9.77 26.50 17.07
N VAL A 378 8.55 26.21 17.53
CA VAL A 378 7.65 25.29 16.82
C VAL A 378 7.16 25.93 15.52
N ALA A 379 6.76 27.21 15.56
CA ALA A 379 6.33 27.93 14.35
C ALA A 379 7.46 28.00 13.31
N LEU A 380 8.70 28.21 13.73
CA LEU A 380 9.87 28.18 12.85
C LEU A 380 10.06 26.81 12.20
N LEU A 381 9.98 25.71 12.96
CA LEU A 381 10.10 24.37 12.38
C LEU A 381 8.96 24.03 11.41
N VAL A 382 7.74 24.46 11.72
CA VAL A 382 6.60 24.28 10.82
C VAL A 382 6.81 25.07 9.54
N PHE A 383 7.27 26.32 9.65
CA PHE A 383 7.62 27.14 8.50
C PHE A 383 8.72 26.49 7.64
N LEU A 384 9.80 26.00 8.27
CA LEU A 384 10.87 25.30 7.57
C LEU A 384 10.37 24.02 6.88
N ALA A 385 9.44 23.25 7.50
CA ALA A 385 8.87 22.06 6.90
C ALA A 385 8.04 22.40 5.64
N ILE A 386 7.24 23.46 5.70
CA ILE A 386 6.46 23.95 4.55
C ILE A 386 7.38 24.49 3.44
N SER A 387 8.40 25.27 3.81
CA SER A 387 9.38 25.78 2.84
C SER A 387 10.16 24.67 2.16
N ASN A 388 10.58 23.65 2.94
CA ASN A 388 11.26 22.48 2.39
C ASN A 388 10.37 21.70 1.41
N LEU A 389 9.07 21.58 1.69
CA LEU A 389 8.09 21.02 0.76
C LEU A 389 8.06 21.82 -0.56
N GLY A 390 7.92 23.14 -0.48
CA GLY A 390 7.87 24.00 -1.67
C GLY A 390 9.16 23.93 -2.51
N ILE A 391 10.32 23.96 -1.86
CA ILE A 391 11.62 23.79 -2.53
C ILE A 391 11.72 22.42 -3.20
N TYR A 392 11.34 21.35 -2.50
CA TYR A 392 11.38 19.99 -3.04
C TYR A 392 10.49 19.84 -4.29
N GLN A 393 9.30 20.43 -4.26
CA GLN A 393 8.37 20.41 -5.39
C GLN A 393 8.91 21.19 -6.59
N TYR A 394 9.42 22.38 -6.35
CA TYR A 394 10.07 23.18 -7.39
C TYR A 394 11.22 22.41 -8.04
N GLN A 395 12.12 21.83 -7.25
CA GLN A 395 13.21 21.00 -7.76
C GLN A 395 12.71 19.78 -8.54
N SER A 396 11.63 19.14 -8.09
CA SER A 396 11.03 17.99 -8.78
C SER A 396 10.51 18.37 -10.17
N ILE A 397 9.86 19.53 -10.29
CA ILE A 397 9.39 20.05 -11.59
C ILE A 397 10.59 20.39 -12.49
N GLN A 398 11.59 21.08 -11.98
CA GLN A 398 12.79 21.45 -12.74
C GLN A 398 13.56 20.21 -13.22
N SER A 399 13.66 19.17 -12.42
CA SER A 399 14.35 17.93 -12.78
C SER A 399 13.70 17.16 -13.94
N GLN A 400 12.43 17.44 -14.23
CA GLN A 400 11.66 16.83 -15.33
C GLN A 400 11.29 17.84 -16.43
N GLN A 401 11.88 19.04 -16.45
CA GLN A 401 11.61 20.02 -17.48
C GLN A 401 11.81 19.41 -18.88
N GLY A 402 10.84 19.60 -19.79
CA GLY A 402 10.80 18.96 -21.10
C GLY A 402 10.30 17.50 -21.13
N ARG A 403 9.96 16.90 -19.96
CA ARG A 403 9.39 15.55 -19.86
C ARG A 403 8.07 15.51 -19.08
N LEU A 404 7.57 16.67 -18.69
CA LEU A 404 6.29 16.79 -17.99
C LEU A 404 5.15 16.35 -18.92
N LEU A 405 4.09 15.80 -18.33
CA LEU A 405 2.89 15.38 -19.04
C LEU A 405 1.87 16.52 -19.02
N THR A 406 1.21 16.76 -20.14
CA THR A 406 -0.01 17.58 -20.17
C THR A 406 -1.13 16.88 -19.40
N LYS A 407 -2.19 17.60 -19.03
CA LYS A 407 -3.35 17.01 -18.34
C LYS A 407 -3.98 15.89 -19.17
N ALA A 408 -4.10 16.08 -20.49
CA ALA A 408 -4.66 15.06 -21.38
C ALA A 408 -3.81 13.77 -21.39
N GLU A 409 -2.50 13.88 -21.49
CA GLU A 409 -1.59 12.73 -21.41
C GLU A 409 -1.60 12.08 -20.02
N TYR A 410 -1.71 12.86 -18.94
CA TYR A 410 -1.78 12.32 -17.60
C TYR A 410 -3.09 11.56 -17.35
N GLU A 411 -4.22 12.02 -17.87
CA GLU A 411 -5.52 11.37 -17.74
C GLU A 411 -5.68 10.16 -18.68
N GLN A 412 -4.92 10.08 -19.77
CA GLN A 412 -5.00 8.97 -20.71
C GLN A 412 -4.45 7.68 -20.10
N PRO A 413 -5.26 6.63 -19.90
CA PRO A 413 -4.78 5.38 -19.35
C PRO A 413 -3.94 4.59 -20.34
N THR A 414 -3.07 3.74 -19.83
CA THR A 414 -2.18 2.86 -20.62
C THR A 414 -2.40 1.40 -20.24
N PRO A 415 -3.49 0.75 -20.73
CA PRO A 415 -3.92 -0.58 -20.27
C PRO A 415 -2.87 -1.67 -20.39
N PHE A 416 -1.93 -1.54 -21.30
CA PHE A 416 -0.85 -2.50 -21.49
C PHE A 416 0.32 -2.32 -20.52
N TYR A 417 0.38 -1.24 -19.73
CA TYR A 417 1.40 -1.09 -18.70
C TYR A 417 0.95 -1.76 -17.39
N ILE A 418 1.64 -2.83 -17.01
CA ILE A 418 1.31 -3.69 -15.84
C ILE A 418 2.33 -3.59 -14.69
N GLY A 419 3.20 -2.59 -14.72
CA GLY A 419 4.33 -2.44 -13.80
C GLY A 419 5.65 -2.94 -14.40
N ALA A 420 6.77 -2.47 -13.86
CA ALA A 420 8.10 -2.73 -14.42
C ALA A 420 8.54 -4.20 -14.27
N GLY A 421 8.14 -4.87 -13.19
CA GLY A 421 8.54 -6.25 -12.90
C GLY A 421 7.59 -7.31 -13.47
N HIS A 422 6.44 -6.91 -14.01
CA HIS A 422 5.40 -7.83 -14.50
C HIS A 422 5.02 -8.91 -13.46
N GLU A 423 5.11 -8.57 -12.18
CA GLU A 423 5.22 -9.45 -11.01
C GLU A 423 4.16 -10.54 -10.95
N TYR A 424 2.92 -10.24 -11.36
CA TYR A 424 1.77 -11.15 -11.25
C TYR A 424 1.45 -11.90 -12.55
N LEU A 425 2.32 -11.82 -13.57
CA LEU A 425 2.20 -12.70 -14.73
C LEU A 425 2.72 -14.10 -14.39
N PRO A 426 2.04 -15.16 -14.87
CA PRO A 426 2.62 -16.50 -14.95
C PRO A 426 3.98 -16.44 -15.66
N ASP A 427 4.95 -17.22 -15.18
CA ASP A 427 6.31 -17.21 -15.72
C ASP A 427 6.38 -17.54 -17.22
N GLU A 428 5.49 -18.41 -17.67
CA GLU A 428 5.37 -18.88 -19.06
C GLU A 428 4.96 -17.77 -20.03
N ILE A 429 4.36 -16.67 -19.56
CA ILE A 429 3.88 -15.59 -20.42
C ILE A 429 5.05 -14.74 -20.93
N ASN A 430 5.15 -14.65 -22.26
CA ASN A 430 5.97 -13.65 -22.92
C ASN A 430 5.18 -12.35 -23.06
N TYR A 431 5.49 -11.36 -22.23
CA TYR A 431 4.81 -10.07 -22.22
C TYR A 431 4.95 -9.32 -23.55
N GLN A 432 6.11 -9.42 -24.22
CA GLN A 432 6.34 -8.74 -25.50
C GLN A 432 5.47 -9.30 -26.64
N GLU A 433 5.17 -10.59 -26.59
CA GLU A 433 4.25 -11.22 -27.54
C GLU A 433 2.80 -10.77 -27.31
N LEU A 434 2.35 -10.67 -26.03
CA LEU A 434 1.03 -10.11 -25.71
C LEU A 434 0.87 -8.68 -26.24
N LEU A 435 1.92 -7.85 -26.18
CA LEU A 435 1.89 -6.48 -26.70
C LEU A 435 1.70 -6.41 -28.23
N LYS A 436 2.19 -7.40 -28.97
CA LYS A 436 2.06 -7.48 -30.43
C LYS A 436 0.66 -7.90 -30.86
N GLN A 437 -0.03 -8.69 -30.04
CA GLN A 437 -1.36 -9.21 -30.32
C GLN A 437 -2.44 -8.18 -29.97
N LYS A 438 -2.71 -7.24 -30.89
CA LYS A 438 -3.77 -6.22 -30.72
C LYS A 438 -5.18 -6.81 -30.66
N LYS A 439 -5.41 -7.97 -31.31
CA LYS A 439 -6.66 -8.73 -31.26
C LYS A 439 -6.46 -9.89 -30.27
N ARG A 440 -7.50 -10.21 -29.51
CA ARG A 440 -7.52 -11.36 -28.59
C ARG A 440 -8.10 -12.59 -29.30
N PRO A 441 -7.32 -13.33 -30.13
CA PRO A 441 -7.84 -14.49 -30.83
C PRO A 441 -8.03 -15.66 -29.85
N LEU A 442 -9.01 -16.51 -30.17
CA LEU A 442 -9.02 -17.88 -29.68
C LEU A 442 -7.94 -18.64 -30.45
N ASP A 443 -7.18 -19.48 -29.75
CA ASP A 443 -6.17 -20.35 -30.37
C ASP A 443 -6.67 -21.78 -30.38
N TYR A 444 -6.92 -22.33 -31.57
CA TYR A 444 -7.44 -23.68 -31.81
C TYR A 444 -7.11 -24.15 -33.22
N SER A 445 -7.17 -25.47 -33.46
CA SER A 445 -7.04 -26.05 -34.80
C SER A 445 -8.40 -26.05 -35.52
N GLU A 446 -8.51 -25.35 -36.64
CA GLU A 446 -9.72 -25.32 -37.46
C GLU A 446 -10.08 -26.71 -38.05
N GLU A 447 -9.09 -27.60 -38.18
CA GLU A 447 -9.31 -29.01 -38.59
C GLU A 447 -9.98 -29.84 -37.48
N GLN A 448 -9.84 -29.45 -36.22
CA GLN A 448 -10.36 -30.21 -35.07
C GLN A 448 -11.67 -29.65 -34.52
N VAL A 449 -11.88 -28.32 -34.64
CA VAL A 449 -13.07 -27.66 -34.09
C VAL A 449 -13.47 -26.45 -34.94
N THR A 450 -14.74 -26.33 -35.24
CA THR A 450 -15.34 -25.12 -35.78
C THR A 450 -15.90 -24.28 -34.65
N ILE A 451 -15.53 -23.01 -34.58
CA ILE A 451 -16.01 -22.07 -33.56
C ILE A 451 -16.75 -20.92 -34.24
N THR A 452 -17.96 -20.63 -33.73
CA THR A 452 -18.83 -19.56 -34.26
C THR A 452 -19.42 -18.74 -33.12
N ASN A 453 -20.07 -17.61 -33.43
CA ASN A 453 -20.78 -16.75 -32.47
C ASN A 453 -19.94 -16.29 -31.29
N ILE A 454 -18.64 -15.98 -31.52
CA ILE A 454 -17.72 -15.54 -30.49
C ILE A 454 -18.16 -14.20 -29.92
N ARG A 455 -18.32 -14.12 -28.57
CA ARG A 455 -18.61 -12.89 -27.81
C ARG A 455 -17.64 -12.76 -26.66
N MET A 456 -17.07 -11.57 -26.47
CA MET A 456 -16.06 -11.28 -25.44
C MET A 456 -16.43 -10.02 -24.64
N PRO A 457 -17.55 -10.02 -23.89
CA PRO A 457 -17.87 -8.90 -23.00
C PRO A 457 -16.90 -8.86 -21.80
N TYR A 458 -17.06 -7.86 -20.92
CA TYR A 458 -16.23 -7.73 -19.73
C TYR A 458 -16.13 -9.03 -18.93
N GLY A 459 -14.91 -9.56 -18.80
CA GLY A 459 -14.59 -10.72 -17.96
C GLY A 459 -15.23 -12.05 -18.38
N LYS A 460 -15.81 -12.12 -19.60
CA LYS A 460 -16.45 -13.33 -20.11
C LYS A 460 -16.04 -13.60 -21.56
N ILE A 461 -16.04 -14.88 -21.93
CA ILE A 461 -15.94 -15.33 -23.32
C ILE A 461 -17.01 -16.36 -23.53
N SER A 462 -17.78 -16.25 -24.61
CA SER A 462 -18.73 -17.28 -25.02
C SER A 462 -18.65 -17.53 -26.52
N PHE A 463 -18.90 -18.76 -26.92
CA PHE A 463 -18.91 -19.19 -28.31
C PHE A 463 -19.66 -20.51 -28.49
N ASP A 464 -20.13 -20.75 -29.71
CA ASP A 464 -20.66 -22.04 -30.15
C ASP A 464 -19.52 -22.85 -30.78
N TYR A 465 -19.54 -24.16 -30.58
CA TYR A 465 -18.49 -25.03 -31.08
C TYR A 465 -19.03 -26.35 -31.63
N GLN A 466 -18.30 -26.89 -32.61
CA GLN A 466 -18.51 -28.25 -33.16
C GLN A 466 -17.15 -28.92 -33.33
N VAL A 467 -16.89 -29.96 -32.56
CA VAL A 467 -15.66 -30.75 -32.64
C VAL A 467 -15.82 -31.82 -33.72
N VAL A 468 -14.83 -31.94 -34.60
CA VAL A 468 -14.82 -32.87 -35.74
C VAL A 468 -14.47 -34.28 -35.27
N ASN A 469 -13.47 -34.38 -34.37
CA ASN A 469 -12.96 -35.67 -33.84
C ASN A 469 -13.45 -35.92 -32.40
N GLN A 470 -12.72 -36.74 -31.62
CA GLN A 470 -13.10 -37.06 -30.25
C GLN A 470 -12.99 -35.88 -29.30
N SER A 471 -11.95 -35.06 -29.45
CA SER A 471 -11.74 -33.86 -28.62
C SER A 471 -10.89 -32.83 -29.33
N ALA A 472 -11.11 -31.56 -29.01
CA ALA A 472 -10.30 -30.44 -29.48
C ALA A 472 -9.90 -29.55 -28.31
N LYS A 473 -8.67 -29.05 -28.32
CA LYS A 473 -8.16 -28.10 -27.34
C LYS A 473 -8.36 -26.68 -27.83
N VAL A 474 -8.89 -25.82 -26.96
CA VAL A 474 -9.12 -24.40 -27.25
C VAL A 474 -8.45 -23.58 -26.17
N THR A 475 -7.55 -22.67 -26.55
CA THR A 475 -6.94 -21.67 -25.67
C THR A 475 -7.67 -20.35 -25.84
N VAL A 476 -8.07 -19.77 -24.72
CA VAL A 476 -8.82 -18.51 -24.71
C VAL A 476 -7.91 -17.34 -24.27
N PRO A 477 -8.15 -16.11 -24.77
CA PRO A 477 -7.32 -14.96 -24.48
C PRO A 477 -7.59 -14.39 -23.06
N PHE A 478 -7.45 -15.25 -22.05
CA PHE A 478 -7.34 -14.90 -20.65
C PHE A 478 -6.01 -15.41 -20.09
N ILE A 479 -5.26 -14.54 -19.40
CA ILE A 479 -4.12 -15.02 -18.61
C ILE A 479 -4.63 -15.98 -17.56
N TYR A 480 -4.01 -17.16 -17.48
CA TYR A 480 -4.47 -18.19 -16.56
C TYR A 480 -4.18 -17.80 -15.10
N TYR A 481 -5.25 -17.83 -14.32
CA TYR A 481 -5.23 -17.81 -12.85
C TYR A 481 -6.23 -18.86 -12.36
N LEU A 482 -5.90 -19.55 -11.27
CA LEU A 482 -6.81 -20.55 -10.70
C LEU A 482 -8.14 -19.90 -10.32
N GLY A 483 -9.22 -20.39 -10.91
CA GLY A 483 -10.57 -19.85 -10.72
C GLY A 483 -11.36 -19.71 -12.02
N TYR A 484 -10.72 -19.77 -13.20
CA TYR A 484 -11.46 -19.79 -14.46
C TYR A 484 -12.26 -21.09 -14.62
N GLN A 485 -13.53 -20.94 -14.96
CA GLN A 485 -14.47 -22.04 -15.19
C GLN A 485 -15.23 -21.84 -16.50
N ALA A 486 -15.40 -22.94 -17.23
CA ALA A 486 -16.31 -23.05 -18.34
C ALA A 486 -17.63 -23.72 -17.90
N THR A 487 -18.74 -23.18 -18.39
CA THR A 487 -20.05 -23.83 -18.38
C THR A 487 -20.35 -24.26 -19.79
N ILE A 488 -20.45 -25.58 -20.02
CA ILE A 488 -20.62 -26.18 -21.34
C ILE A 488 -22.04 -26.76 -21.44
N GLN A 489 -22.80 -26.32 -22.42
CA GLN A 489 -24.12 -26.85 -22.75
C GLN A 489 -24.03 -27.60 -24.08
N MET A 490 -24.03 -28.93 -24.00
CA MET A 490 -24.00 -29.77 -25.19
C MET A 490 -25.37 -29.80 -25.84
N LYS A 491 -25.42 -29.82 -27.20
CA LYS A 491 -26.67 -29.79 -27.98
C LYS A 491 -27.60 -30.99 -27.69
N ASN A 492 -27.02 -32.12 -27.32
CA ASN A 492 -27.76 -33.39 -27.14
C ASN A 492 -27.86 -33.83 -25.65
N GLN A 493 -27.60 -32.94 -24.68
CA GLN A 493 -27.66 -33.26 -23.25
C GLN A 493 -28.51 -32.24 -22.50
N THR A 494 -29.37 -32.76 -21.63
CA THR A 494 -30.11 -31.90 -20.67
C THR A 494 -29.18 -31.55 -19.52
N GLY A 495 -28.86 -30.27 -19.36
CA GLY A 495 -28.04 -29.74 -18.28
C GLY A 495 -26.66 -29.21 -18.75
N ALA A 496 -26.15 -28.23 -18.01
CA ALA A 496 -24.86 -27.64 -18.29
C ALA A 496 -23.76 -28.28 -17.41
N LYS A 497 -22.66 -28.71 -18.04
CA LYS A 497 -21.48 -29.24 -17.35
C LYS A 497 -20.52 -28.07 -16.98
N LYS A 498 -20.07 -28.06 -15.75
CA LYS A 498 -19.02 -27.12 -15.30
C LYS A 498 -17.66 -27.80 -15.30
N MET A 499 -16.63 -27.13 -15.81
CA MET A 499 -15.26 -27.59 -15.73
C MET A 499 -14.31 -26.42 -15.47
N SER A 500 -13.23 -26.69 -14.72
CA SER A 500 -12.15 -25.73 -14.53
C SER A 500 -11.25 -25.72 -15.75
N LEU A 501 -10.76 -24.53 -16.13
CA LEU A 501 -9.77 -24.40 -17.18
C LEU A 501 -8.39 -24.81 -16.66
N THR A 502 -7.50 -25.12 -17.60
CA THR A 502 -6.10 -25.49 -17.34
C THR A 502 -5.16 -24.40 -17.85
N ASN A 503 -3.92 -24.40 -17.38
CA ASN A 503 -2.86 -23.55 -17.89
C ASN A 503 -2.27 -24.14 -19.19
N GLN A 504 -2.19 -23.31 -20.23
CA GLN A 504 -1.51 -23.61 -21.50
C GLN A 504 -0.60 -22.44 -21.85
N GLY A 505 0.71 -22.57 -21.57
CA GLY A 505 1.66 -21.49 -21.86
C GLY A 505 1.30 -20.16 -21.18
N GLY A 506 0.72 -20.21 -19.99
CA GLY A 506 0.26 -19.05 -19.23
C GLY A 506 -1.14 -18.54 -19.58
N LEU A 507 -1.79 -19.06 -20.62
CA LEU A 507 -3.18 -18.75 -20.98
C LEU A 507 -4.15 -19.83 -20.53
N ALA A 508 -5.41 -19.45 -20.38
CA ALA A 508 -6.46 -20.37 -19.96
C ALA A 508 -6.93 -21.25 -21.15
N ALA A 509 -7.01 -22.56 -20.95
CA ALA A 509 -7.39 -23.51 -21.97
C ALA A 509 -8.39 -24.54 -21.46
N LEU A 510 -9.17 -25.13 -22.40
CA LEU A 510 -10.10 -26.20 -22.14
C LEU A 510 -10.12 -27.20 -23.29
N SER A 511 -10.53 -28.44 -23.00
CA SER A 511 -10.78 -29.49 -24.01
C SER A 511 -12.29 -29.64 -24.22
N LEU A 512 -12.71 -29.60 -25.48
CA LEU A 512 -14.10 -29.71 -25.90
C LEU A 512 -14.35 -31.02 -26.63
N SER A 513 -15.57 -31.55 -26.56
CA SER A 513 -16.03 -32.72 -27.33
C SER A 513 -17.47 -32.51 -27.78
N GLY A 514 -17.81 -33.05 -28.95
CA GLY A 514 -19.15 -32.94 -29.52
C GLY A 514 -19.49 -31.53 -30.02
N THR A 515 -20.76 -31.16 -29.90
CA THR A 515 -21.29 -29.85 -30.34
C THR A 515 -22.02 -29.17 -29.19
N GLY A 516 -21.84 -27.87 -29.01
CA GLY A 516 -22.49 -27.13 -27.92
C GLY A 516 -22.14 -25.65 -27.85
N HIS A 517 -22.50 -25.08 -26.70
CA HIS A 517 -22.20 -23.68 -26.33
C HIS A 517 -21.30 -23.66 -25.10
N VAL A 518 -20.36 -22.71 -25.03
CA VAL A 518 -19.44 -22.52 -23.91
C VAL A 518 -19.54 -21.09 -23.40
N ASP A 519 -19.68 -20.97 -22.07
CA ASP A 519 -19.52 -19.73 -21.33
C ASP A 519 -18.32 -19.83 -20.38
N ILE A 520 -17.33 -18.95 -20.51
CA ILE A 520 -16.11 -18.90 -19.70
C ILE A 520 -16.08 -17.64 -18.88
N ARG A 521 -15.81 -17.79 -17.57
CA ARG A 521 -15.63 -16.66 -16.64
C ARG A 521 -14.77 -17.04 -15.44
N TYR A 522 -14.20 -16.05 -14.78
CA TYR A 522 -13.55 -16.24 -13.48
C TYR A 522 -14.62 -16.47 -12.39
N GLN A 523 -14.41 -17.47 -11.54
CA GLN A 523 -15.23 -17.73 -10.36
C GLN A 523 -14.34 -17.84 -9.13
N ARG A 524 -14.81 -17.32 -8.00
CA ARG A 524 -14.07 -17.42 -6.74
C ARG A 524 -13.87 -18.86 -6.35
N THR A 525 -12.62 -19.22 -6.05
CA THR A 525 -12.25 -20.55 -5.55
C THR A 525 -12.86 -20.80 -4.17
N LYS A 526 -12.81 -22.06 -3.72
CA LYS A 526 -13.23 -22.42 -2.34
C LYS A 526 -12.39 -21.66 -1.30
N VAL A 527 -11.08 -21.56 -1.51
CA VAL A 527 -10.15 -20.86 -0.60
C VAL A 527 -10.49 -19.37 -0.51
N GLN A 528 -10.80 -18.73 -1.64
CA GLN A 528 -11.22 -17.31 -1.67
C GLN A 528 -12.52 -17.07 -0.88
N LYS A 529 -13.48 -17.99 -0.99
CA LYS A 529 -14.75 -17.93 -0.22
C LYS A 529 -14.50 -18.11 1.28
N ILE A 530 -13.69 -19.12 1.65
CA ILE A 530 -13.32 -19.41 3.04
C ILE A 530 -12.57 -18.24 3.64
N GLY A 531 -11.57 -17.68 2.95
CA GLY A 531 -10.81 -16.52 3.41
C GLY A 531 -11.72 -15.31 3.69
N THR A 532 -12.68 -15.04 2.79
CA THR A 532 -13.68 -13.98 2.97
C THR A 532 -14.56 -14.25 4.21
N MET A 533 -15.03 -15.48 4.39
CA MET A 533 -15.84 -15.87 5.53
C MET A 533 -15.07 -15.70 6.86
N ILE A 534 -13.81 -16.15 6.92
CA ILE A 534 -12.94 -15.99 8.10
C ILE A 534 -12.81 -14.50 8.45
N THR A 535 -12.54 -13.66 7.47
CA THR A 535 -12.40 -12.20 7.68
C THR A 535 -13.70 -11.60 8.23
N LEU A 536 -14.84 -11.87 7.62
CA LEU A 536 -16.14 -11.32 8.05
C LEU A 536 -16.53 -11.79 9.45
N LEU A 537 -16.38 -13.09 9.75
CA LEU A 537 -16.67 -13.65 11.07
C LEU A 537 -15.74 -13.08 12.15
N SER A 538 -14.45 -12.90 11.85
CA SER A 538 -13.49 -12.35 12.81
C SER A 538 -13.74 -10.85 13.10
N ILE A 539 -14.12 -10.06 12.09
CA ILE A 539 -14.51 -8.65 12.28
C ILE A 539 -15.79 -8.57 13.12
N GLY A 540 -16.82 -9.36 12.76
CA GLY A 540 -18.09 -9.41 13.49
C GLY A 540 -17.91 -9.87 14.93
N GLY A 541 -17.16 -10.95 15.15
CA GLY A 541 -16.86 -11.48 16.50
C GLY A 541 -16.09 -10.50 17.37
N PHE A 542 -15.10 -9.79 16.80
CA PHE A 542 -14.38 -8.75 17.50
C PHE A 542 -15.30 -7.57 17.88
N GLY A 543 -16.11 -7.09 16.96
CA GLY A 543 -17.08 -6.01 17.19
C GLY A 543 -18.08 -6.38 18.30
N PHE A 544 -18.65 -7.60 18.22
CA PHE A 544 -19.59 -8.12 19.23
C PHE A 544 -18.94 -8.25 20.62
N SER A 545 -17.72 -8.78 20.70
CA SER A 545 -16.96 -8.87 21.96
C SER A 545 -16.76 -7.49 22.60
N ARG A 546 -16.42 -6.47 21.80
CA ARG A 546 -16.26 -5.09 22.30
C ARG A 546 -17.56 -4.48 22.80
N PHE A 547 -18.65 -4.71 22.08
CA PHE A 547 -20.00 -4.27 22.49
C PHE A 547 -20.39 -4.87 23.86
N LEU A 548 -20.20 -6.19 24.05
CA LEU A 548 -20.47 -6.84 25.33
C LEU A 548 -19.62 -6.29 26.47
N GLN A 549 -18.33 -6.01 26.22
CA GLN A 549 -17.45 -5.40 27.23
C GLN A 549 -17.90 -4.00 27.63
N GLN A 550 -18.37 -3.19 26.66
CA GLN A 550 -18.90 -1.85 26.95
C GLN A 550 -20.19 -1.92 27.77
N LYS A 551 -21.12 -2.82 27.39
CA LYS A 551 -22.40 -3.01 28.13
C LYS A 551 -22.16 -3.45 29.58
N LYS A 552 -21.19 -4.35 29.81
CA LYS A 552 -20.81 -4.78 31.17
C LYS A 552 -20.23 -3.62 32.01
N LYS A 553 -19.40 -2.77 31.40
CA LYS A 553 -18.84 -1.59 32.07
C LYS A 553 -19.90 -0.55 32.41
N HIS A 554 -20.91 -0.38 31.56
CA HIS A 554 -22.04 0.55 31.83
C HIS A 554 -22.87 0.07 33.00
N LYS A 555 -23.26 -1.21 33.05
CA LYS A 555 -23.99 -1.81 34.17
C LYS A 555 -23.26 -1.70 35.51
N ILE A 556 -21.94 -1.88 35.53
CA ILE A 556 -21.13 -1.73 36.75
C ILE A 556 -21.07 -0.26 37.23
N LYS A 557 -21.16 0.71 36.29
CA LYS A 557 -21.21 2.14 36.64
C LYS A 557 -22.58 2.59 37.14
N GLU A 558 -23.66 1.96 36.71
CA GLU A 558 -25.02 2.24 37.16
C GLU A 558 -25.31 1.63 38.53
N GLN A 559 -24.56 0.59 38.92
CA GLN A 559 -24.66 -0.07 40.21
C GLN A 559 -23.76 0.56 41.31
N ARG A 560 -22.91 1.53 40.98
CA ARG A 560 -22.09 2.33 41.88
C ARG A 560 -22.61 3.76 41.99
#